data_56533b6d9cda6158f8322bcd384de4d0
#
_entry.id   56533b6d9cda6158f8322bcd384de4d0
#
_cell.length_a   1.000
_cell.length_b   1.000
_cell.length_c   1.000
_cell.angle_alpha   90.00
_cell.angle_beta   90.00
_cell.angle_gamma   90.00
#
_symmetry.space_group_name_H-M   'P 1'
#
loop_
_entity.id
_entity.type
_entity.pdbx_description
1 polymer ?
#
loop_
_entity_poly.entity_id
_entity_poly.type
_entity_poly.pdbx_seq_one_letter_code
_entity_poly.pdbx_strand_id
1 'polypeptide(L)'
;MSNKLDEDTIKKIQSYPEDVSSREIWRQLWVDKNTVTKYRIADVLEGKKEKKLTKEERAKLDLLDKYSEKEIREMLSYIANSTKREVDEVLSEPWHLKFWLVSDTHFWAKGAAVDELWEFYDRAKDRWVECFVHCGDIVDWCNVYKGQQFEQSAVWFEQQLEQIKDRYPNVWLPTYFIGGNHEEKFLKENWVNICKAIEQVRQDLIHLWFYDARLKLNWVDINLHHGWGSLSYAKDYKMKKYLDSLPVENQPDIFALGHYHTALYDLHRWIHGFMPGAFLKENLLAKRFNLWNTIWWWIIEIEKDEQWKSKINMEYVKF
;
A
#
# COMPACT_ATOMS: atom_id res chain seq x y z
N MET A 1 -15.55 -10.03 -29.38
CA MET A 1 -16.03 -11.40 -29.61
C MET A 1 -15.06 -12.37 -28.97
N SER A 2 -15.46 -13.04 -27.89
CA SER A 2 -14.63 -14.04 -27.21
C SER A 2 -14.65 -15.31 -28.06
N ASN A 3 -13.57 -15.61 -28.79
CA ASN A 3 -13.38 -16.90 -29.43
C ASN A 3 -13.28 -17.96 -28.33
N LYS A 4 -14.36 -18.69 -28.07
CA LYS A 4 -14.28 -19.94 -27.32
C LYS A 4 -13.43 -20.91 -28.13
N LEU A 5 -12.45 -21.54 -27.49
CA LEU A 5 -11.70 -22.65 -28.09
C LEU A 5 -12.62 -23.82 -28.37
N ASP A 6 -12.33 -24.58 -29.43
CA ASP A 6 -12.98 -25.83 -29.70
C ASP A 6 -12.66 -26.89 -28.63
N GLU A 7 -13.57 -27.85 -28.45
CA GLU A 7 -13.46 -28.89 -27.41
C GLU A 7 -12.22 -29.76 -27.57
N ASP A 8 -11.77 -30.01 -28.81
CA ASP A 8 -10.57 -30.84 -29.05
C ASP A 8 -9.29 -30.14 -28.64
N THR A 9 -9.20 -28.83 -28.87
CA THR A 9 -8.08 -28.01 -28.39
C THR A 9 -8.06 -27.93 -26.87
N ILE A 10 -9.24 -27.80 -26.21
CA ILE A 10 -9.35 -27.80 -24.74
C ILE A 10 -8.85 -29.16 -24.18
N LYS A 11 -9.31 -30.29 -24.73
CA LYS A 11 -8.86 -31.62 -24.30
C LYS A 11 -7.34 -31.81 -24.48
N LYS A 12 -6.78 -31.31 -25.57
CA LYS A 12 -5.32 -31.31 -25.77
C LYS A 12 -4.59 -30.53 -24.70
N ILE A 13 -5.05 -29.33 -24.37
CA ILE A 13 -4.43 -28.52 -23.29
C ILE A 13 -4.45 -29.29 -21.97
N GLN A 14 -5.55 -29.95 -21.66
CA GLN A 14 -5.75 -30.72 -20.42
C GLN A 14 -4.94 -32.02 -20.37
N SER A 15 -4.59 -32.60 -21.52
CA SER A 15 -3.81 -33.84 -21.61
C SER A 15 -2.30 -33.67 -21.41
N TYR A 16 -1.77 -32.44 -21.40
CA TYR A 16 -0.34 -32.21 -21.19
C TYR A 16 0.06 -32.52 -19.74
N PRO A 17 1.23 -33.15 -19.52
CA PRO A 17 1.79 -33.41 -18.18
C PRO A 17 1.96 -32.12 -17.35
N GLU A 18 1.89 -32.25 -16.03
CA GLU A 18 1.95 -31.11 -15.10
C GLU A 18 3.28 -30.34 -15.15
N ASP A 19 4.36 -31.00 -15.49
CA ASP A 19 5.71 -30.45 -15.62
C ASP A 19 5.90 -29.62 -16.90
N VAL A 20 5.03 -29.77 -17.89
CA VAL A 20 5.07 -28.96 -19.12
C VAL A 20 4.51 -27.58 -18.86
N SER A 21 5.34 -26.56 -19.08
CA SER A 21 4.93 -25.16 -18.81
C SER A 21 3.81 -24.67 -19.75
N SER A 22 2.91 -23.82 -19.26
CA SER A 22 1.88 -23.19 -20.10
C SER A 22 2.46 -22.40 -21.31
N ARG A 23 3.72 -21.97 -21.22
CA ARG A 23 4.45 -21.29 -22.32
C ARG A 23 4.86 -22.27 -23.42
N GLU A 24 5.14 -23.52 -23.06
CA GLU A 24 5.50 -24.57 -24.01
C GLU A 24 4.29 -25.09 -24.75
N ILE A 25 3.18 -25.30 -24.05
CA ILE A 25 1.88 -25.64 -24.64
C ILE A 25 1.41 -24.55 -25.61
N TRP A 26 1.55 -23.26 -25.22
CA TRP A 26 1.27 -22.13 -26.10
C TRP A 26 2.05 -22.22 -27.42
N ARG A 27 3.35 -22.52 -27.38
CA ARG A 27 4.18 -22.64 -28.59
C ARG A 27 3.75 -23.76 -29.51
N GLN A 28 3.23 -24.84 -28.94
CA GLN A 28 2.80 -26.03 -29.71
C GLN A 28 1.40 -25.88 -30.32
N LEU A 29 0.49 -25.25 -29.59
CA LEU A 29 -0.93 -25.15 -29.97
C LEU A 29 -1.33 -23.77 -30.53
N TRP A 30 -0.43 -22.77 -30.49
CA TRP A 30 -0.71 -21.40 -30.89
C TRP A 30 -1.91 -20.78 -30.17
N VAL A 31 -2.16 -21.20 -28.93
CA VAL A 31 -3.24 -20.71 -28.08
C VAL A 31 -2.65 -19.76 -27.03
N ASP A 32 -3.27 -18.60 -26.81
CA ASP A 32 -2.80 -17.62 -25.82
C ASP A 32 -2.48 -18.26 -24.47
N LYS A 33 -1.36 -17.84 -23.85
CA LYS A 33 -0.84 -18.40 -22.60
C LYS A 33 -1.86 -18.32 -21.46
N ASN A 34 -2.62 -17.23 -21.36
CA ASN A 34 -3.59 -17.04 -20.28
C ASN A 34 -4.78 -17.98 -20.48
N THR A 35 -5.13 -18.25 -21.73
CA THR A 35 -6.15 -19.22 -22.11
C THR A 35 -5.71 -20.64 -21.75
N VAL A 36 -4.45 -21.02 -22.05
CA VAL A 36 -3.89 -22.32 -21.62
C VAL A 36 -3.95 -22.46 -20.10
N THR A 37 -3.52 -21.45 -19.38
CA THR A 37 -3.54 -21.44 -17.90
C THR A 37 -4.97 -21.58 -17.36
N LYS A 38 -5.94 -20.88 -17.95
CA LYS A 38 -7.35 -20.96 -17.56
C LYS A 38 -7.91 -22.37 -17.68
N TYR A 39 -7.69 -23.06 -18.79
CA TYR A 39 -8.23 -24.40 -19.00
C TYR A 39 -7.50 -25.48 -18.17
N ARG A 40 -6.23 -25.29 -17.84
CA ARG A 40 -5.51 -26.17 -16.89
C ARG A 40 -6.01 -25.98 -15.45
N ILE A 41 -6.34 -24.77 -15.04
CA ILE A 41 -6.92 -24.49 -13.72
C ILE A 41 -8.33 -25.05 -13.62
N ALA A 42 -9.13 -24.92 -14.69
CA ALA A 42 -10.49 -25.49 -14.71
C ALA A 42 -10.50 -27.02 -14.51
N ASP A 43 -9.52 -27.73 -15.10
CA ASP A 43 -9.38 -29.18 -14.93
C ASP A 43 -9.04 -29.58 -13.47
N VAL A 44 -8.28 -28.74 -12.78
CA VAL A 44 -7.96 -28.93 -11.36
C VAL A 44 -9.18 -28.68 -10.46
N LEU A 45 -10.04 -27.72 -10.84
CA LEU A 45 -11.27 -27.38 -10.10
C LEU A 45 -12.42 -28.38 -10.35
N GLU A 46 -12.41 -29.09 -11.49
CA GLU A 46 -13.40 -30.11 -11.80
C GLU A 46 -13.14 -31.50 -11.16
N GLY A 47 -12.14 -31.62 -10.29
CA GLY A 47 -11.99 -32.74 -9.37
C GLY A 47 -11.49 -34.04 -9.97
N LYS A 48 -10.72 -34.02 -11.06
CA LYS A 48 -10.24 -35.25 -11.73
C LYS A 48 -8.88 -35.78 -11.29
N LYS A 49 -8.20 -35.12 -10.32
CA LYS A 49 -7.02 -35.70 -9.64
C LYS A 49 -7.00 -35.26 -8.18
N GLU A 50 -7.00 -36.22 -7.25
CA GLU A 50 -6.72 -35.97 -5.84
C GLU A 50 -5.28 -35.44 -5.71
N LYS A 51 -5.10 -34.14 -5.79
CA LYS A 51 -3.84 -33.51 -5.45
C LYS A 51 -3.68 -33.62 -3.95
N LYS A 52 -2.57 -34.16 -3.46
CA LYS A 52 -2.21 -34.05 -2.04
C LYS A 52 -2.03 -32.57 -1.72
N LEU A 53 -3.06 -31.99 -1.12
CA LEU A 53 -3.07 -30.62 -0.66
C LEU A 53 -1.91 -30.37 0.32
N THR A 54 -1.23 -29.26 0.16
CA THR A 54 -0.25 -28.80 1.15
C THR A 54 -0.94 -28.54 2.50
N LYS A 55 -0.16 -28.46 3.57
CA LYS A 55 -0.70 -28.13 4.91
C LYS A 55 -1.45 -26.81 4.93
N GLU A 56 -0.98 -25.83 4.15
CA GLU A 56 -1.63 -24.51 3.99
C GLU A 56 -2.93 -24.58 3.18
N GLU A 57 -2.97 -25.36 2.10
CA GLU A 57 -4.18 -25.57 1.29
C GLU A 57 -5.26 -26.30 2.08
N ARG A 58 -4.87 -27.28 2.94
CA ARG A 58 -5.81 -27.92 3.87
C ARG A 58 -6.35 -26.94 4.91
N ALA A 59 -5.48 -26.13 5.53
CA ALA A 59 -5.93 -25.14 6.52
C ALA A 59 -6.89 -24.10 5.90
N LYS A 60 -6.69 -23.73 4.62
CA LYS A 60 -7.62 -22.86 3.88
C LYS A 60 -8.97 -23.55 3.59
N LEU A 61 -8.94 -24.84 3.23
CA LEU A 61 -10.16 -25.62 3.05
C LEU A 61 -10.91 -25.86 4.36
N ASP A 62 -10.18 -26.19 5.44
CA ASP A 62 -10.76 -26.36 6.79
C ASP A 62 -11.42 -25.03 7.28
N LEU A 63 -10.89 -23.87 6.88
CA LEU A 63 -11.50 -22.58 7.15
C LEU A 63 -12.77 -22.35 6.32
N LEU A 64 -12.76 -22.76 5.04
CA LEU A 64 -13.93 -22.68 4.17
C LEU A 64 -15.03 -23.65 4.61
N ASP A 65 -14.68 -24.82 5.14
CA ASP A 65 -15.62 -25.79 5.71
C ASP A 65 -16.18 -25.31 7.07
N LYS A 66 -15.45 -24.43 7.77
CA LYS A 66 -15.86 -23.90 9.08
C LYS A 66 -16.87 -22.76 9.00
N TYR A 67 -16.90 -22.03 7.88
CA TYR A 67 -17.79 -20.90 7.65
C TYR A 67 -18.66 -21.14 6.44
N SER A 68 -19.96 -20.86 6.56
CA SER A 68 -20.87 -20.90 5.41
C SER A 68 -20.48 -19.86 4.35
N GLU A 69 -20.86 -20.09 3.10
CA GLU A 69 -20.64 -19.12 2.01
C GLU A 69 -21.22 -17.73 2.36
N LYS A 70 -22.31 -17.70 3.13
CA LYS A 70 -22.90 -16.46 3.63
C LYS A 70 -21.99 -15.74 4.62
N GLU A 71 -21.41 -16.45 5.58
CA GLU A 71 -20.48 -15.87 6.55
C GLU A 71 -19.20 -15.38 5.89
N ILE A 72 -18.67 -16.14 4.93
CA ILE A 72 -17.53 -15.70 4.12
C ILE A 72 -17.86 -14.44 3.34
N ARG A 73 -19.04 -14.37 2.71
CA ARG A 73 -19.53 -13.18 2.00
C ARG A 73 -19.74 -12.01 2.96
N GLU A 74 -20.25 -12.25 4.16
CA GLU A 74 -20.42 -11.23 5.21
C GLU A 74 -19.07 -10.74 5.72
N MET A 75 -18.10 -11.63 5.94
CA MET A 75 -16.72 -11.24 6.29
C MET A 75 -16.04 -10.45 5.18
N LEU A 76 -16.14 -10.91 3.93
CA LEU A 76 -15.62 -10.19 2.76
C LEU A 76 -16.35 -8.86 2.55
N SER A 77 -17.66 -8.82 2.79
CA SER A 77 -18.44 -7.58 2.72
C SER A 77 -18.12 -6.66 3.89
N TYR A 78 -17.83 -7.18 5.08
CA TYR A 78 -17.35 -6.39 6.21
C TYR A 78 -15.95 -5.81 5.93
N ILE A 79 -15.09 -6.56 5.27
CA ILE A 79 -13.78 -6.09 4.79
C ILE A 79 -13.95 -5.07 3.66
N ALA A 80 -14.87 -5.32 2.72
CA ALA A 80 -15.15 -4.45 1.58
C ALA A 80 -16.00 -3.21 1.97
N ASN A 81 -16.91 -3.35 2.93
CA ASN A 81 -17.82 -2.30 3.41
C ASN A 81 -17.37 -1.65 4.70
N SER A 82 -16.18 -1.97 5.23
CA SER A 82 -15.53 -1.07 6.14
C SER A 82 -15.28 0.18 5.32
N THR A 83 -16.19 1.13 5.45
CA THR A 83 -16.28 2.35 4.63
C THR A 83 -14.95 3.06 4.62
N LYS A 84 -14.44 3.37 3.42
CA LYS A 84 -13.41 4.39 3.23
C LYS A 84 -13.74 5.54 4.16
N ARG A 85 -12.86 5.85 5.08
CA ARG A 85 -13.08 6.98 5.97
C ARG A 85 -12.86 8.24 5.17
N GLU A 86 -13.93 8.97 4.91
CA GLU A 86 -13.81 10.31 4.39
C GLU A 86 -13.53 11.25 5.57
N VAL A 87 -12.43 11.96 5.50
CA VAL A 87 -12.06 12.98 6.47
C VAL A 87 -12.19 14.32 5.78
N ASP A 88 -13.03 15.18 6.37
CA ASP A 88 -13.20 16.57 5.96
C ASP A 88 -13.15 17.41 7.25
N GLU A 89 -11.98 17.95 7.56
CA GLU A 89 -11.70 18.61 8.83
C GLU A 89 -11.10 20.01 8.60
N VAL A 90 -11.45 20.93 9.47
CA VAL A 90 -10.81 22.23 9.59
C VAL A 90 -9.89 22.18 10.80
N LEU A 91 -8.57 22.22 10.56
CA LEU A 91 -7.58 22.03 11.62
C LEU A 91 -7.38 23.29 12.47
N SER A 92 -6.87 24.35 11.89
CA SER A 92 -6.59 25.58 12.64
C SER A 92 -7.17 26.81 11.95
N GLU A 93 -6.42 27.41 11.05
CA GLU A 93 -6.86 28.57 10.28
C GLU A 93 -7.43 28.11 8.93
N PRO A 94 -8.68 28.49 8.60
CA PRO A 94 -9.34 27.97 7.39
C PRO A 94 -8.62 28.32 6.07
N TRP A 95 -7.69 29.29 6.09
CA TRP A 95 -6.97 29.76 4.90
C TRP A 95 -5.52 29.31 4.82
N HIS A 96 -5.05 28.55 5.82
CA HIS A 96 -3.70 28.05 5.95
C HIS A 96 -3.75 26.55 6.24
N LEU A 97 -2.83 25.80 5.67
CA LEU A 97 -2.60 24.39 5.99
C LEU A 97 -1.11 24.10 5.89
N LYS A 98 -0.53 23.60 6.97
CA LYS A 98 0.84 23.12 6.99
C LYS A 98 0.91 21.68 7.50
N PHE A 99 1.35 20.78 6.66
CA PHE A 99 1.47 19.39 7.01
C PHE A 99 2.79 18.79 6.54
N TRP A 100 3.17 17.70 7.18
CA TRP A 100 4.34 16.93 6.79
C TRP A 100 3.93 15.61 6.16
N LEU A 101 4.57 15.31 5.02
CA LEU A 101 4.28 14.14 4.22
C LEU A 101 5.39 13.11 4.38
N VAL A 102 5.03 11.91 4.77
CA VAL A 102 5.91 10.78 5.06
C VAL A 102 5.34 9.48 4.47
N SER A 103 6.16 8.47 4.28
CA SER A 103 5.75 7.13 3.84
C SER A 103 6.78 6.08 4.21
N ASP A 104 6.37 4.82 4.13
CA ASP A 104 7.25 3.66 4.12
C ASP A 104 8.22 3.68 5.31
N THR A 105 7.66 3.82 6.53
CA THR A 105 8.45 3.84 7.76
C THR A 105 8.94 2.46 8.18
N HIS A 106 8.27 1.39 7.74
CA HIS A 106 8.64 -0.02 7.98
C HIS A 106 9.14 -0.26 9.40
N PHE A 107 8.37 0.18 10.37
CA PHE A 107 8.82 0.42 11.74
C PHE A 107 9.50 -0.77 12.43
N TRP A 108 9.30 -2.02 11.99
CA TRP A 108 9.98 -3.19 12.59
C TRP A 108 11.07 -3.79 11.74
N ALA A 109 11.34 -3.23 10.58
CA ALA A 109 12.53 -3.59 9.85
C ALA A 109 13.77 -3.22 10.68
N LYS A 110 14.78 -4.10 10.71
CA LYS A 110 16.07 -3.79 11.38
C LYS A 110 16.76 -2.59 10.76
N GLY A 111 16.47 -2.31 9.49
CA GLY A 111 16.95 -1.15 8.77
C GLY A 111 16.05 0.09 8.91
N ALA A 112 14.98 0.04 9.70
CA ALA A 112 14.12 1.20 9.92
C ALA A 112 14.92 2.36 10.54
N ALA A 113 14.72 3.55 10.01
CA ALA A 113 15.39 4.78 10.44
C ALA A 113 14.63 5.41 11.62
N VAL A 114 14.58 4.69 12.75
CA VAL A 114 13.76 5.06 13.91
C VAL A 114 14.22 6.37 14.55
N ASP A 115 15.54 6.58 14.68
CA ASP A 115 16.10 7.81 15.27
C ASP A 115 15.78 9.02 14.39
N GLU A 116 15.92 8.86 13.07
CA GLU A 116 15.56 9.89 12.09
C GLU A 116 14.05 10.15 12.06
N LEU A 117 13.24 9.13 12.31
CA LEU A 117 11.79 9.29 12.42
C LEU A 117 11.42 10.10 13.69
N TRP A 118 12.08 9.85 14.81
CA TRP A 118 11.92 10.67 16.01
C TRP A 118 12.34 12.12 15.77
N GLU A 119 13.50 12.35 15.18
CA GLU A 119 13.94 13.69 14.81
C GLU A 119 12.99 14.41 13.87
N PHE A 120 12.41 13.69 12.91
CA PHE A 120 11.37 14.19 12.02
C PHE A 120 10.16 14.72 12.80
N TYR A 121 9.60 13.92 13.71
CA TYR A 121 8.44 14.33 14.51
C TYR A 121 8.75 15.46 15.48
N ASP A 122 9.94 15.47 16.09
CA ASP A 122 10.34 16.55 17.00
C ASP A 122 10.54 17.88 16.29
N ARG A 123 11.16 17.88 15.12
CA ARG A 123 11.32 19.08 14.29
C ARG A 123 9.98 19.66 13.83
N ALA A 124 8.96 18.84 13.70
CA ALA A 124 7.63 19.28 13.29
C ALA A 124 7.01 20.24 14.31
N LYS A 125 7.22 20.02 15.61
CA LYS A 125 6.74 20.92 16.68
C LYS A 125 7.25 22.34 16.49
N ASP A 126 8.55 22.47 16.20
CA ASP A 126 9.21 23.78 16.05
C ASP A 126 8.77 24.51 14.76
N ARG A 127 8.17 23.79 13.83
CA ARG A 127 7.74 24.29 12.53
C ARG A 127 6.25 24.60 12.42
N TRP A 128 5.50 24.50 13.53
CA TRP A 128 4.05 24.77 13.56
C TRP A 128 3.25 23.93 12.55
N VAL A 129 3.59 22.65 12.50
CA VAL A 129 2.89 21.66 11.66
C VAL A 129 1.56 21.32 12.32
N GLU A 130 0.50 21.21 11.52
CA GLU A 130 -0.86 20.95 12.00
C GLU A 130 -1.18 19.44 12.02
N CYS A 131 -0.58 18.68 11.10
CA CYS A 131 -0.77 17.24 11.02
C CYS A 131 0.34 16.56 10.20
N PHE A 132 0.34 15.23 10.25
CA PHE A 132 1.13 14.37 9.39
C PHE A 132 0.23 13.60 8.44
N VAL A 133 0.75 13.33 7.24
CA VAL A 133 0.09 12.53 6.21
C VAL A 133 1.02 11.40 5.80
N HIS A 134 0.57 10.14 5.95
CA HIS A 134 1.41 8.96 5.75
C HIS A 134 0.86 8.05 4.65
N CYS A 135 1.67 7.79 3.63
CA CYS A 135 1.25 7.09 2.41
C CYS A 135 1.41 5.56 2.48
N GLY A 136 1.29 4.95 3.66
CA GLY A 136 1.29 3.49 3.83
C GLY A 136 2.64 2.88 4.18
N ASP A 137 2.63 1.58 4.46
CA ASP A 137 3.75 0.82 4.97
C ASP A 137 4.35 1.44 6.24
N ILE A 138 3.47 1.71 7.23
CA ILE A 138 3.89 2.12 8.59
C ILE A 138 4.69 1.00 9.23
N VAL A 139 4.22 -0.24 9.06
CA VAL A 139 4.80 -1.43 9.65
C VAL A 139 5.52 -2.29 8.60
N ASP A 140 6.34 -3.24 9.05
CA ASP A 140 7.06 -4.16 8.18
C ASP A 140 6.59 -5.60 8.41
N TRP A 141 5.53 -6.04 7.70
CA TRP A 141 5.05 -7.40 7.82
C TRP A 141 6.00 -8.41 7.16
N CYS A 142 6.15 -9.58 7.79
CA CYS A 142 7.00 -10.66 7.27
C CYS A 142 6.40 -11.33 6.01
N ASN A 143 7.27 -12.03 5.27
CA ASN A 143 6.89 -12.78 4.07
C ASN A 143 6.40 -11.95 2.87
N VAL A 144 6.60 -10.64 2.84
CA VAL A 144 6.35 -9.83 1.64
C VAL A 144 7.35 -10.23 0.54
N TYR A 145 8.59 -10.52 0.93
CA TYR A 145 9.60 -11.11 0.06
C TYR A 145 10.43 -12.19 0.78
N LYS A 146 11.05 -13.07 0.00
CA LYS A 146 11.84 -14.20 0.53
C LYS A 146 13.05 -13.70 1.32
N GLY A 147 13.15 -14.10 2.58
CA GLY A 147 14.24 -13.76 3.49
C GLY A 147 13.99 -12.58 4.40
N GLN A 148 12.89 -11.85 4.21
CA GLN A 148 12.55 -10.67 5.01
C GLN A 148 12.46 -10.97 6.52
N GLN A 149 12.02 -12.15 6.91
CA GLN A 149 11.93 -12.56 8.32
C GLN A 149 13.25 -12.43 9.09
N PHE A 150 14.39 -12.46 8.40
CA PHE A 150 15.71 -12.24 9.02
C PHE A 150 16.06 -10.77 9.23
N GLU A 151 15.31 -9.88 8.61
CA GLU A 151 15.51 -8.44 8.68
C GLU A 151 14.53 -7.75 9.65
N GLN A 152 13.67 -8.51 10.32
CA GLN A 152 12.70 -7.97 11.26
C GLN A 152 13.18 -8.06 12.71
N SER A 153 12.83 -7.04 13.49
CA SER A 153 13.09 -6.95 14.93
C SER A 153 11.95 -7.54 15.77
N ALA A 154 10.74 -7.62 15.20
CA ALA A 154 9.57 -8.23 15.82
C ALA A 154 8.73 -8.94 14.75
N VAL A 155 8.30 -10.18 15.05
CA VAL A 155 7.57 -11.04 14.10
C VAL A 155 6.12 -11.26 14.55
N TRP A 156 5.84 -11.16 15.86
CA TRP A 156 4.53 -11.45 16.42
C TRP A 156 3.67 -10.18 16.50
N PHE A 157 2.37 -10.32 16.22
CA PHE A 157 1.40 -9.22 16.21
C PHE A 157 1.43 -8.39 17.49
N GLU A 158 1.37 -9.05 18.64
CA GLU A 158 1.33 -8.38 19.95
C GLU A 158 2.60 -7.54 20.16
N GLN A 159 3.76 -8.10 19.84
CA GLN A 159 5.04 -7.40 19.96
C GLN A 159 5.09 -6.18 19.04
N GLN A 160 4.56 -6.33 17.85
CA GLN A 160 4.51 -5.25 16.88
C GLN A 160 3.59 -4.12 17.37
N LEU A 161 2.41 -4.46 17.82
CA LEU A 161 1.45 -3.47 18.33
C LEU A 161 1.97 -2.75 19.58
N GLU A 162 2.61 -3.48 20.50
CA GLU A 162 3.24 -2.90 21.69
C GLU A 162 4.36 -1.93 21.31
N GLN A 163 5.22 -2.28 20.37
CA GLN A 163 6.27 -1.37 19.91
C GLN A 163 5.71 -0.12 19.24
N ILE A 164 4.65 -0.20 18.45
CA ILE A 164 3.99 1.00 17.91
C ILE A 164 3.46 1.86 19.04
N LYS A 165 2.77 1.26 20.01
CA LYS A 165 2.24 1.98 21.16
C LYS A 165 3.32 2.74 21.91
N ASP A 166 4.46 2.10 22.16
CA ASP A 166 5.48 2.59 23.07
C ASP A 166 6.60 3.37 22.37
N ARG A 167 6.90 3.07 21.13
CA ARG A 167 8.11 3.56 20.45
C ARG A 167 7.87 4.34 19.17
N TYR A 168 6.68 4.24 18.54
CA TYR A 168 6.39 5.11 17.40
C TYR A 168 6.21 6.55 17.89
N PRO A 169 6.86 7.56 17.26
CA PRO A 169 6.83 8.93 17.75
C PRO A 169 5.41 9.44 18.00
N ASN A 170 5.23 10.18 19.09
CA ASN A 170 3.98 10.85 19.43
C ASN A 170 4.27 12.29 19.84
N VAL A 171 3.72 13.21 19.09
CA VAL A 171 3.86 14.67 19.32
C VAL A 171 2.52 15.37 19.50
N TRP A 172 1.46 14.60 19.77
CA TRP A 172 0.09 15.07 20.02
C TRP A 172 -0.56 15.74 18.81
N LEU A 173 -0.01 15.54 17.60
CA LEU A 173 -0.60 15.95 16.34
C LEU A 173 -1.13 14.71 15.59
N PRO A 174 -2.24 14.85 14.88
CA PRO A 174 -2.82 13.73 14.14
C PRO A 174 -1.91 13.30 12.98
N THR A 175 -1.79 11.99 12.80
CA THR A 175 -1.19 11.36 11.63
C THR A 175 -2.28 10.62 10.85
N TYR A 176 -2.69 11.14 9.74
CA TYR A 176 -3.64 10.48 8.83
C TYR A 176 -2.87 9.50 7.95
N PHE A 177 -3.24 8.22 7.98
CA PHE A 177 -2.48 7.22 7.24
C PHE A 177 -3.35 6.24 6.46
N ILE A 178 -2.81 5.72 5.39
CA ILE A 178 -3.35 4.58 4.66
C ILE A 178 -2.52 3.32 4.96
N GLY A 179 -3.12 2.15 4.81
CA GLY A 179 -2.38 0.88 4.81
C GLY A 179 -1.78 0.61 3.44
N GLY A 180 -0.54 0.08 3.41
CA GLY A 180 0.12 -0.36 2.20
C GLY A 180 0.09 -1.88 2.03
N ASN A 181 1.01 -2.40 1.23
CA ASN A 181 1.07 -3.84 0.95
C ASN A 181 1.56 -4.68 2.14
N HIS A 182 2.30 -4.09 3.08
CA HIS A 182 2.71 -4.77 4.30
C HIS A 182 1.53 -4.97 5.25
N GLU A 183 0.72 -3.95 5.48
CA GLU A 183 -0.49 -4.05 6.30
C GLU A 183 -1.56 -4.94 5.65
N GLU A 184 -1.73 -4.85 4.32
CA GLU A 184 -2.69 -5.72 3.62
C GLU A 184 -2.28 -7.19 3.70
N LYS A 185 -0.99 -7.49 3.56
CA LYS A 185 -0.49 -8.85 3.69
C LYS A 185 -0.73 -9.40 5.09
N PHE A 186 -0.58 -8.57 6.12
CA PHE A 186 -0.93 -8.90 7.49
C PHE A 186 -2.40 -9.33 7.60
N LEU A 187 -3.30 -8.54 7.02
CA LEU A 187 -4.73 -8.85 6.99
C LEU A 187 -5.01 -10.17 6.24
N LYS A 188 -4.37 -10.40 5.10
CA LYS A 188 -4.56 -11.61 4.28
C LYS A 188 -4.05 -12.88 4.94
N GLU A 189 -2.97 -12.81 5.69
CA GLU A 189 -2.35 -13.99 6.31
C GLU A 189 -2.94 -14.32 7.68
N ASN A 190 -3.33 -13.32 8.46
CA ASN A 190 -3.75 -13.48 9.86
C ASN A 190 -5.20 -13.06 10.14
N TRP A 191 -5.91 -12.53 9.16
CA TRP A 191 -7.28 -12.03 9.33
C TRP A 191 -7.40 -10.90 10.35
N VAL A 192 -6.30 -10.23 10.66
CA VAL A 192 -6.25 -9.10 11.61
C VAL A 192 -5.95 -7.81 10.86
N ASN A 193 -6.78 -6.82 11.04
CA ASN A 193 -6.53 -5.48 10.52
C ASN A 193 -5.60 -4.72 11.48
N ILE A 194 -4.30 -4.76 11.18
CA ILE A 194 -3.27 -4.09 12.00
C ILE A 194 -3.46 -2.57 12.04
N CYS A 195 -3.94 -1.95 10.97
CA CYS A 195 -4.18 -0.51 10.94
C CYS A 195 -5.25 -0.10 11.95
N LYS A 196 -6.34 -0.86 12.06
CA LYS A 196 -7.36 -0.62 13.09
C LYS A 196 -6.85 -0.89 14.49
N ALA A 197 -6.02 -1.91 14.69
CA ALA A 197 -5.41 -2.18 15.97
C ALA A 197 -4.46 -1.06 16.40
N ILE A 198 -3.68 -0.51 15.47
CA ILE A 198 -2.85 0.68 15.70
C ILE A 198 -3.71 1.87 16.14
N GLU A 199 -4.78 2.19 15.42
CA GLU A 199 -5.70 3.28 15.76
C GLU A 199 -6.33 3.10 17.16
N GLN A 200 -6.61 1.88 17.57
CA GLN A 200 -7.16 1.59 18.90
C GLN A 200 -6.17 1.86 20.05
N VAL A 201 -4.88 1.62 19.85
CA VAL A 201 -3.85 1.85 20.87
C VAL A 201 -3.19 3.21 20.78
N ARG A 202 -3.35 3.91 19.65
CA ARG A 202 -2.76 5.21 19.34
C ARG A 202 -3.79 6.11 18.68
N GLN A 203 -4.45 6.94 19.46
CA GLN A 203 -5.53 7.83 18.97
C GLN A 203 -5.04 8.95 18.05
N ASP A 204 -3.76 9.24 18.07
CA ASP A 204 -3.11 10.18 17.16
C ASP A 204 -2.83 9.60 15.77
N LEU A 205 -2.88 8.25 15.61
CA LEU A 205 -2.73 7.56 14.34
C LEU A 205 -4.12 7.22 13.77
N ILE A 206 -4.55 7.96 12.76
CA ILE A 206 -5.90 7.90 12.21
C ILE A 206 -5.88 7.13 10.88
N HIS A 207 -6.39 5.90 10.90
CA HIS A 207 -6.45 5.05 9.71
C HIS A 207 -7.58 5.47 8.77
N LEU A 208 -7.26 5.76 7.53
CA LEU A 208 -8.21 6.16 6.50
C LEU A 208 -8.74 4.95 5.72
N TRP A 209 -7.87 4.20 5.06
CA TRP A 209 -8.17 3.01 4.29
C TRP A 209 -6.90 2.27 3.83
N PHE A 210 -7.04 1.20 3.02
CA PHE A 210 -5.92 0.51 2.36
C PHE A 210 -5.68 1.06 0.97
N TYR A 211 -4.42 1.25 0.60
CA TYR A 211 -3.90 1.67 -0.71
C TYR A 211 -4.32 3.03 -1.22
N ASP A 212 -5.50 3.54 -0.88
CA ASP A 212 -6.03 4.75 -1.46
C ASP A 212 -7.04 5.40 -0.50
N ALA A 213 -6.88 6.69 -0.25
CA ALA A 213 -7.84 7.47 0.51
C ALA A 213 -7.85 8.93 0.05
N ARG A 214 -9.00 9.57 0.25
CA ARG A 214 -9.17 11.00 0.04
C ARG A 214 -9.32 11.70 1.38
N LEU A 215 -8.53 12.73 1.57
CA LEU A 215 -8.45 13.50 2.78
C LEU A 215 -8.64 14.98 2.43
N LYS A 216 -9.64 15.63 3.03
CA LYS A 216 -9.84 17.06 2.91
C LYS A 216 -9.46 17.73 4.21
N LEU A 217 -8.47 18.58 4.17
CA LEU A 217 -8.01 19.37 5.30
C LEU A 217 -8.16 20.84 4.97
N ASN A 218 -8.94 21.54 5.79
CA ASN A 218 -9.39 22.87 5.48
C ASN A 218 -10.13 22.86 4.12
N TRP A 219 -9.53 23.42 3.09
CA TRP A 219 -10.05 23.45 1.72
C TRP A 219 -9.18 22.64 0.74
N VAL A 220 -8.10 22.04 1.23
CA VAL A 220 -7.14 21.28 0.40
C VAL A 220 -7.59 19.84 0.25
N ASP A 221 -7.70 19.40 -0.97
CA ASP A 221 -8.07 18.04 -1.33
C ASP A 221 -6.81 17.20 -1.60
N ILE A 222 -6.54 16.24 -0.74
CA ILE A 222 -5.35 15.40 -0.79
C ILE A 222 -5.76 13.98 -1.12
N ASN A 223 -5.22 13.42 -2.19
CA ASN A 223 -5.35 11.99 -2.50
C ASN A 223 -4.07 11.25 -2.10
N LEU A 224 -4.22 10.27 -1.23
CA LEU A 224 -3.16 9.37 -0.81
C LEU A 224 -3.26 8.09 -1.61
N HIS A 225 -2.13 7.61 -2.09
CA HIS A 225 -2.06 6.32 -2.77
C HIS A 225 -0.80 5.57 -2.36
N HIS A 226 -0.94 4.28 -2.03
CA HIS A 226 0.19 3.39 -1.88
C HIS A 226 0.37 2.58 -3.16
N GLY A 227 1.50 2.74 -3.82
CA GLY A 227 1.77 2.16 -5.12
C GLY A 227 1.75 0.64 -5.15
N TRP A 228 1.95 0.08 -6.31
CA TRP A 228 1.97 -1.37 -6.52
C TRP A 228 3.07 -1.80 -7.48
N GLY A 229 3.74 -2.90 -7.13
CA GLY A 229 4.79 -3.51 -7.96
C GLY A 229 6.07 -2.67 -8.00
N SER A 230 7.00 -2.98 -8.89
CA SER A 230 8.30 -2.33 -8.96
C SER A 230 8.26 -0.91 -9.54
N LEU A 231 9.22 -0.09 -9.13
CA LEU A 231 9.43 1.25 -9.72
C LEU A 231 9.72 1.13 -11.22
N SER A 232 9.17 2.05 -12.01
CA SER A 232 9.48 2.18 -13.43
C SER A 232 10.81 2.90 -13.64
N TYR A 233 11.45 2.73 -14.82
CA TYR A 233 12.66 3.47 -15.18
C TYR A 233 12.45 4.99 -15.10
N ALA A 234 11.36 5.49 -15.69
CA ALA A 234 10.89 6.85 -15.44
C ALA A 234 10.14 6.85 -14.09
N LYS A 235 10.75 7.44 -13.08
CA LYS A 235 10.27 7.37 -11.68
C LYS A 235 8.88 7.97 -11.50
N ASP A 236 8.53 8.98 -12.26
CA ASP A 236 7.26 9.70 -12.29
C ASP A 236 6.15 8.97 -13.07
N TYR A 237 6.50 7.98 -13.89
CA TYR A 237 5.59 7.34 -14.84
C TYR A 237 4.31 6.79 -14.16
N LYS A 238 4.45 6.10 -13.04
CA LYS A 238 3.30 5.49 -12.37
C LYS A 238 2.39 6.54 -11.73
N MET A 239 2.96 7.58 -11.16
CA MET A 239 2.23 8.73 -10.65
C MET A 239 1.43 9.42 -11.76
N LYS A 240 2.09 9.76 -12.86
CA LYS A 240 1.43 10.36 -14.03
C LYS A 240 0.34 9.48 -14.60
N LYS A 241 0.59 8.21 -14.75
CA LYS A 241 -0.40 7.24 -15.26
C LYS A 241 -1.65 7.17 -14.37
N TYR A 242 -1.48 7.23 -13.05
CA TYR A 242 -2.61 7.27 -12.13
C TYR A 242 -3.38 8.59 -12.30
N LEU A 243 -2.68 9.72 -12.28
CA LEU A 243 -3.30 11.04 -12.43
C LEU A 243 -4.01 11.22 -13.78
N ASP A 244 -3.49 10.63 -14.86
CA ASP A 244 -4.13 10.62 -16.18
C ASP A 244 -5.43 9.81 -16.22
N SER A 245 -5.58 8.82 -15.33
CA SER A 245 -6.79 8.02 -15.22
C SER A 245 -7.92 8.72 -14.46
N LEU A 246 -7.63 9.80 -13.73
CA LEU A 246 -8.63 10.53 -12.95
C LEU A 246 -9.49 11.41 -13.86
N PRO A 247 -10.84 11.36 -13.74
CA PRO A 247 -11.71 12.34 -14.33
C PRO A 247 -11.38 13.76 -13.84
N VAL A 248 -11.63 14.77 -14.66
CA VAL A 248 -11.30 16.17 -14.32
C VAL A 248 -11.99 16.63 -13.04
N GLU A 249 -13.24 16.23 -12.84
CA GLU A 249 -14.05 16.55 -11.66
C GLU A 249 -13.58 15.88 -10.37
N ASN A 250 -12.70 14.88 -10.49
CA ASN A 250 -12.18 14.12 -9.36
C ASN A 250 -10.68 14.38 -9.10
N GLN A 251 -10.12 15.39 -9.71
CA GLN A 251 -8.72 15.75 -9.52
C GLN A 251 -8.50 16.37 -8.14
N PRO A 252 -7.52 15.86 -7.36
CA PRO A 252 -7.13 16.48 -6.08
C PRO A 252 -6.22 17.68 -6.32
N ASP A 253 -6.04 18.52 -5.30
CA ASP A 253 -5.00 19.55 -5.29
C ASP A 253 -3.61 18.93 -5.12
N ILE A 254 -3.52 17.91 -4.25
CA ILE A 254 -2.29 17.18 -3.93
C ILE A 254 -2.50 15.67 -4.10
N PHE A 255 -1.52 15.04 -4.71
CA PHE A 255 -1.43 13.60 -4.83
C PHE A 255 -0.13 13.09 -4.18
N ALA A 256 -0.24 12.14 -3.24
CA ALA A 256 0.89 11.57 -2.55
C ALA A 256 0.99 10.06 -2.78
N LEU A 257 2.16 9.58 -3.20
CA LEU A 257 2.39 8.20 -3.64
C LEU A 257 3.54 7.56 -2.86
N GLY A 258 3.22 6.58 -2.01
CA GLY A 258 4.18 5.73 -1.29
C GLY A 258 4.69 4.53 -2.09
N HIS A 259 5.28 3.53 -1.40
CA HIS A 259 5.73 2.23 -1.90
C HIS A 259 7.09 2.22 -2.63
N TYR A 260 7.45 3.27 -3.34
CA TYR A 260 8.62 3.22 -4.24
C TYR A 260 9.94 3.67 -3.58
N HIS A 261 9.91 4.05 -2.30
CA HIS A 261 11.08 4.49 -1.53
C HIS A 261 11.92 5.57 -2.24
N THR A 262 11.28 6.35 -3.07
CA THR A 262 11.91 7.39 -3.89
C THR A 262 11.28 8.73 -3.61
N ALA A 263 12.10 9.74 -3.34
CA ALA A 263 11.61 11.11 -3.22
C ALA A 263 11.52 11.77 -4.61
N LEU A 264 10.37 12.33 -4.90
CA LEU A 264 10.10 13.02 -6.17
C LEU A 264 8.96 14.01 -6.00
N TYR A 265 9.04 15.12 -6.68
CA TYR A 265 7.95 16.05 -6.90
C TYR A 265 7.76 16.26 -8.40
N ASP A 266 6.50 16.33 -8.83
CA ASP A 266 6.13 16.67 -10.21
C ASP A 266 4.77 17.39 -10.23
N LEU A 267 4.65 18.39 -11.08
CA LEU A 267 3.38 19.08 -11.34
C LEU A 267 2.76 18.51 -12.61
N HIS A 268 1.70 17.73 -12.47
CA HIS A 268 1.03 17.09 -13.59
C HIS A 268 -0.46 17.40 -13.61
N ARG A 269 -0.97 17.93 -14.73
CA ARG A 269 -2.38 18.34 -14.87
C ARG A 269 -2.86 19.30 -13.77
N TRP A 270 -1.98 20.19 -13.31
CA TRP A 270 -2.19 21.13 -12.20
C TRP A 270 -2.31 20.49 -10.81
N ILE A 271 -2.02 19.17 -10.71
CA ILE A 271 -1.99 18.43 -9.46
C ILE A 271 -0.54 18.40 -8.97
N HIS A 272 -0.32 18.74 -7.71
CA HIS A 272 0.98 18.64 -7.06
C HIS A 272 1.22 17.22 -6.62
N GLY A 273 2.03 16.46 -7.37
CA GLY A 273 2.37 15.08 -7.12
C GLY A 273 3.63 14.93 -6.28
N PHE A 274 3.56 14.16 -5.20
CA PHE A 274 4.67 13.91 -4.29
C PHE A 274 4.92 12.41 -4.11
N MET A 275 6.19 12.03 -4.08
CA MET A 275 6.65 10.74 -3.55
C MET A 275 7.56 11.06 -2.36
N PRO A 276 7.22 10.64 -1.14
CA PRO A 276 7.90 11.12 0.06
C PRO A 276 9.20 10.39 0.42
N GLY A 277 9.60 9.36 -0.34
CA GLY A 277 10.73 8.53 0.04
C GLY A 277 10.36 7.46 1.06
N ALA A 278 11.30 7.05 1.90
CA ALA A 278 11.08 6.04 2.93
C ALA A 278 11.95 6.28 4.16
N PHE A 279 11.50 5.85 5.33
CA PHE A 279 12.31 5.82 6.57
C PHE A 279 12.96 4.45 6.78
N LEU A 280 13.52 3.90 5.72
CA LEU A 280 14.22 2.63 5.70
C LEU A 280 15.64 2.83 5.13
N LYS A 281 16.67 2.57 5.94
CA LYS A 281 18.08 2.75 5.53
C LYS A 281 18.47 1.73 4.47
N GLU A 282 18.37 0.46 4.82
CA GLU A 282 18.73 -0.65 3.92
C GLU A 282 17.88 -1.88 4.21
N ASN A 283 17.65 -2.69 3.18
CA ASN A 283 17.11 -4.04 3.31
C ASN A 283 17.72 -4.96 2.23
N LEU A 284 17.53 -6.28 2.38
CA LEU A 284 18.04 -7.27 1.42
C LEU A 284 17.47 -7.07 0.01
N LEU A 285 16.22 -6.64 -0.07
CA LEU A 285 15.57 -6.36 -1.35
C LEU A 285 16.27 -5.22 -2.08
N ALA A 286 16.50 -4.10 -1.38
CA ALA A 286 17.20 -2.95 -1.93
C ALA A 286 18.62 -3.32 -2.39
N LYS A 287 19.38 -4.04 -1.56
CA LYS A 287 20.71 -4.55 -1.92
C LYS A 287 20.69 -5.46 -3.15
N ARG A 288 19.74 -6.39 -3.21
CA ARG A 288 19.62 -7.35 -4.32
C ARG A 288 19.32 -6.69 -5.66
N PHE A 289 18.53 -5.65 -5.66
CA PHE A 289 18.10 -4.93 -6.87
C PHE A 289 18.86 -3.63 -7.10
N ASN A 290 19.91 -3.37 -6.28
CA ASN A 290 20.71 -2.14 -6.34
C ASN A 290 19.84 -0.87 -6.26
N LEU A 291 18.85 -0.91 -5.37
CA LEU A 291 17.96 0.20 -5.08
C LEU A 291 18.55 1.02 -3.93
N TRP A 292 18.42 2.32 -4.00
CA TRP A 292 18.87 3.22 -2.95
C TRP A 292 17.65 3.81 -2.26
N ASN A 293 17.43 3.41 -1.02
CA ASN A 293 16.45 4.07 -0.17
C ASN A 293 16.98 5.44 0.23
N THR A 294 16.11 6.43 0.17
CA THR A 294 16.43 7.80 0.61
C THR A 294 15.51 8.18 1.76
N ILE A 295 16.10 8.54 2.88
CA ILE A 295 15.36 9.08 4.03
C ILE A 295 15.09 10.54 3.74
N TRP A 296 13.90 10.80 3.25
CA TRP A 296 13.42 12.11 2.84
C TRP A 296 11.97 12.26 3.20
N TRP A 297 11.55 13.50 3.40
CA TRP A 297 10.14 13.87 3.57
C TRP A 297 9.88 15.25 3.00
N TRP A 298 8.62 15.57 2.90
CA TRP A 298 8.16 16.86 2.40
C TRP A 298 7.48 17.64 3.50
N ILE A 299 7.79 18.92 3.56
CA ILE A 299 7.03 19.93 4.30
C ILE A 299 6.22 20.70 3.27
N ILE A 300 4.93 20.69 3.43
CA ILE A 300 4.01 21.35 2.50
C ILE A 300 3.19 22.37 3.28
N GLU A 301 3.21 23.59 2.82
CA GLU A 301 2.48 24.71 3.39
C GLU A 301 1.68 25.40 2.28
N ILE A 302 0.38 25.51 2.48
CA ILE A 302 -0.56 26.05 1.50
C ILE A 302 -1.32 27.21 2.14
N GLU A 303 -1.31 28.34 1.47
CA GLU A 303 -2.01 29.55 1.89
C GLU A 303 -2.96 29.98 0.79
N LYS A 304 -4.15 30.48 1.16
CA LYS A 304 -5.03 31.21 0.26
C LYS A 304 -4.99 32.68 0.60
N ASP A 305 -4.85 33.52 -0.43
CA ASP A 305 -4.97 34.94 -0.29
C ASP A 305 -6.46 35.38 -0.30
N GLU A 306 -6.70 36.68 -0.03
CA GLU A 306 -8.03 37.30 -0.04
C GLU A 306 -8.73 37.18 -1.41
N GLN A 307 -8.01 36.91 -2.48
CA GLN A 307 -8.50 36.68 -3.84
C GLN A 307 -8.69 35.21 -4.18
N TRP A 308 -8.63 34.33 -3.16
CA TRP A 308 -8.72 32.85 -3.32
C TRP A 308 -7.62 32.21 -4.15
N LYS A 309 -6.51 32.89 -4.37
CA LYS A 309 -5.35 32.33 -5.04
C LYS A 309 -4.55 31.49 -4.03
N SER A 310 -4.24 30.28 -4.41
CA SER A 310 -3.43 29.39 -3.59
C SER A 310 -1.93 29.63 -3.84
N LYS A 311 -1.17 29.75 -2.77
CA LYS A 311 0.28 29.73 -2.78
C LYS A 311 0.72 28.46 -2.08
N ILE A 312 1.56 27.67 -2.72
CA ILE A 312 2.16 26.49 -2.14
C ILE A 312 3.66 26.69 -1.93
N ASN A 313 4.09 26.51 -0.71
CA ASN A 313 5.50 26.41 -0.34
C ASN A 313 5.80 24.94 -0.05
N MET A 314 6.90 24.44 -0.62
CA MET A 314 7.31 23.07 -0.39
C MET A 314 8.80 23.02 -0.09
N GLU A 315 9.15 22.28 0.94
CA GLU A 315 10.52 22.02 1.34
C GLU A 315 10.73 20.52 1.39
N TYR A 316 11.79 20.01 0.77
CA TYR A 316 12.22 18.65 1.00
C TYR A 316 13.38 18.64 2.00
N VAL A 317 13.33 17.71 2.92
CA VAL A 317 14.38 17.54 3.92
C VAL A 317 14.98 16.15 3.74
N LYS A 318 16.32 16.11 3.73
CA LYS A 318 17.10 14.89 3.60
C LYS A 318 17.94 14.70 4.85
N PHE A 319 17.99 13.45 5.35
CA PHE A 319 18.99 13.00 6.32
C PHE A 319 20.30 12.58 5.67
#